data_e3535510d9b0f7a4d6deca2541a431c2
#
_entry.id   e3535510d9b0f7a4d6deca2541a431c2
#
_cell.length_a   1.000
_cell.length_b   1.000
_cell.length_c   1.000
_cell.angle_alpha   90.00
_cell.angle_beta   90.00
_cell.angle_gamma   90.00
#
_symmetry.space_group_name_H-M   'P 1'
#
loop_
_entity.id
_entity.type
_entity.pdbx_description
1 polymer ?
#
loop_
_entity_poly.entity_id
_entity_poly.type
_entity_poly.pdbx_seq_one_letter_code
_entity_poly.pdbx_strand_id
1 'polypeptide(L)'
;MMMRIFFALLLTTTMTTGAVKAQNNPDPSTKTQSSPDASVAEPQYINSFSGVDSNGKLIELERNTVAFHAKTKVLPGYASVKMVAEFKPGKASVRMPANAQFIVRGRSSVDPMSLYQLRVLKSSKDRREIVITQGHGTVFGGGATLSMDEGAIAIRFEDYGSSSYRITPEHPLPPGEYALGLRGMGSELYCFGVDR
;
A
#
# COMPACT_ATOMS: atom_id res chain seq x y z
N MET A 1 13.55 4.05 -60.82
CA MET A 1 14.03 5.30 -61.40
C MET A 1 14.47 6.18 -60.22
N MET A 2 15.79 6.14 -59.99
CA MET A 2 16.71 7.22 -59.69
C MET A 2 16.27 8.18 -58.57
N MET A 3 17.00 8.52 -57.50
CA MET A 3 18.43 9.00 -57.57
C MET A 3 19.04 8.99 -56.13
N ARG A 4 20.24 8.47 -56.01
CA ARG A 4 21.17 8.57 -54.87
C ARG A 4 21.74 9.94 -54.81
N ILE A 5 21.88 10.54 -53.63
CA ILE A 5 22.89 11.59 -53.37
C ILE A 5 23.60 11.28 -52.06
N PHE A 6 24.89 10.92 -52.17
CA PHE A 6 25.90 10.91 -51.12
C PHE A 6 26.36 12.33 -50.82
N PHE A 7 26.48 12.70 -49.56
CA PHE A 7 27.34 13.78 -49.15
C PHE A 7 28.24 13.33 -48.00
N ALA A 8 29.50 13.08 -48.36
CA ALA A 8 30.56 12.92 -47.37
C ALA A 8 31.13 14.29 -47.05
N LEU A 9 31.19 14.66 -45.80
CA LEU A 9 31.95 15.83 -45.34
C LEU A 9 32.97 15.40 -44.31
N LEU A 10 34.20 15.41 -44.74
CA LEU A 10 35.43 15.24 -43.95
C LEU A 10 35.70 16.53 -43.19
N LEU A 11 35.82 16.51 -41.86
CA LEU A 11 36.34 17.66 -41.10
C LEU A 11 37.45 17.20 -40.16
N THR A 12 38.62 17.71 -40.41
CA THR A 12 39.90 17.49 -39.73
C THR A 12 39.94 18.11 -38.33
N THR A 13 40.41 17.32 -37.39
CA THR A 13 40.60 17.71 -35.98
C THR A 13 41.98 18.32 -35.78
N THR A 14 42.07 19.56 -35.28
CA THR A 14 43.29 20.14 -34.72
C THR A 14 43.30 19.97 -33.21
N MET A 15 44.30 19.28 -32.70
CA MET A 15 44.60 19.18 -31.26
C MET A 15 45.28 20.47 -30.79
N THR A 16 44.70 21.12 -29.78
CA THR A 16 45.36 22.17 -29.00
C THR A 16 45.54 21.68 -27.57
N THR A 17 46.74 21.39 -27.18
CA THR A 17 47.16 21.11 -25.81
C THR A 17 47.22 22.42 -25.02
N GLY A 18 46.23 22.63 -24.15
CA GLY A 18 46.22 23.70 -23.15
C GLY A 18 46.36 23.13 -21.73
N ALA A 19 47.51 23.34 -21.13
CA ALA A 19 47.73 23.06 -19.72
C ALA A 19 46.94 24.03 -18.86
N VAL A 20 45.95 23.55 -18.11
CA VAL A 20 45.22 24.36 -17.12
C VAL A 20 45.63 23.91 -15.72
N LYS A 21 46.16 24.86 -14.96
CA LYS A 21 46.52 24.77 -13.55
C LYS A 21 45.32 24.33 -12.72
N ALA A 22 45.56 23.34 -11.85
CA ALA A 22 44.64 22.93 -10.79
C ALA A 22 44.38 24.10 -9.84
N GLN A 23 43.15 24.58 -9.81
CA GLN A 23 42.64 25.47 -8.77
C GLN A 23 41.78 24.60 -7.81
N ASN A 24 42.32 24.34 -6.62
CA ASN A 24 41.61 23.72 -5.51
C ASN A 24 40.52 24.68 -5.04
N ASN A 25 39.28 24.38 -5.41
CA ASN A 25 38.11 24.94 -4.75
C ASN A 25 37.57 23.87 -3.80
N PRO A 26 37.38 24.14 -2.49
CA PRO A 26 36.68 23.22 -1.62
C PRO A 26 35.19 23.24 -1.94
N ASP A 27 34.67 22.14 -2.45
CA ASP A 27 33.26 21.91 -2.73
C ASP A 27 32.52 21.70 -1.40
N PRO A 28 31.57 22.57 -1.00
CA PRO A 28 30.79 22.37 0.20
C PRO A 28 29.50 21.61 -0.14
N SER A 29 29.59 20.38 -0.50
CA SER A 29 28.43 19.49 -0.65
C SER A 29 28.82 18.04 -0.42
N THR A 30 29.43 17.77 0.72
CA THR A 30 29.40 16.42 1.27
C THR A 30 27.97 16.17 1.76
N LYS A 31 27.09 15.73 0.85
CA LYS A 31 25.92 14.98 1.28
C LYS A 31 26.46 13.82 2.10
N THR A 32 26.28 13.88 3.40
CA THR A 32 26.49 12.78 4.31
C THR A 32 25.64 11.62 3.79
N GLN A 33 26.28 10.75 3.05
CA GLN A 33 25.76 9.44 2.72
C GLN A 33 25.68 8.72 4.07
N SER A 34 24.50 8.74 4.68
CA SER A 34 24.23 7.91 5.85
C SER A 34 24.61 6.49 5.47
N SER A 35 25.54 5.93 6.20
CA SER A 35 25.97 4.52 6.11
C SER A 35 24.76 3.63 5.99
N PRO A 36 24.79 2.54 5.20
CA PRO A 36 23.71 1.56 5.19
C PRO A 36 23.62 0.99 6.60
N ASP A 37 22.62 1.45 7.30
CA ASP A 37 22.26 1.02 8.64
C ASP A 37 22.10 -0.50 8.67
N ALA A 38 22.47 -1.12 9.77
CA ALA A 38 22.38 -2.56 9.99
C ALA A 38 21.08 -3.09 9.36
N SER A 39 21.16 -4.10 8.50
CA SER A 39 20.11 -4.60 7.64
C SER A 39 18.76 -4.69 8.37
N VAL A 40 17.94 -3.67 8.17
CA VAL A 40 16.62 -3.59 8.79
C VAL A 40 15.79 -4.71 8.21
N ALA A 41 15.14 -5.51 9.06
CA ALA A 41 14.31 -6.61 8.59
C ALA A 41 13.16 -6.10 7.73
N GLU A 42 13.08 -6.56 6.50
CA GLU A 42 12.01 -6.23 5.55
C GLU A 42 11.17 -7.47 5.23
N PRO A 43 9.86 -7.32 4.90
CA PRO A 43 9.05 -8.42 4.40
C PRO A 43 9.67 -9.04 3.15
N GLN A 44 9.57 -10.36 3.01
CA GLN A 44 10.22 -11.09 1.91
C GLN A 44 9.60 -10.80 0.54
N TYR A 45 8.27 -10.66 0.47
CA TYR A 45 7.54 -10.55 -0.78
C TYR A 45 6.95 -9.16 -0.98
N ILE A 46 6.88 -8.72 -2.25
CA ILE A 46 6.20 -7.46 -2.62
C ILE A 46 4.71 -7.54 -2.23
N ASN A 47 4.18 -6.44 -1.71
CA ASN A 47 2.81 -6.30 -1.19
C ASN A 47 2.50 -7.21 0.01
N SER A 48 3.51 -7.78 0.67
CA SER A 48 3.30 -8.43 1.98
C SER A 48 3.46 -7.43 3.11
N PHE A 49 2.57 -7.56 4.11
CA PHE A 49 2.51 -6.67 5.25
C PHE A 49 2.94 -7.42 6.50
N SER A 50 3.76 -6.80 7.31
CA SER A 50 4.14 -7.26 8.63
C SER A 50 3.85 -6.19 9.67
N GLY A 51 3.40 -6.57 10.84
CA GLY A 51 3.36 -5.70 12.01
C GLY A 51 4.74 -5.52 12.62
N VAL A 52 4.92 -4.48 13.42
CA VAL A 52 6.14 -4.25 14.20
C VAL A 52 5.80 -4.41 15.68
N ASP A 53 6.52 -5.29 16.39
CA ASP A 53 6.33 -5.45 17.83
C ASP A 53 7.05 -4.34 18.64
N SER A 54 6.90 -4.38 19.95
CA SER A 54 7.55 -3.43 20.87
C SER A 54 9.09 -3.45 20.84
N ASN A 55 9.69 -4.51 20.30
CA ASN A 55 11.12 -4.69 20.18
C ASN A 55 11.63 -4.35 18.77
N GLY A 56 10.76 -3.86 17.89
CA GLY A 56 11.08 -3.56 16.48
C GLY A 56 11.16 -4.79 15.57
N LYS A 57 10.75 -5.98 16.07
CA LYS A 57 10.74 -7.21 15.27
C LYS A 57 9.49 -7.28 14.40
N LEU A 58 9.62 -7.81 13.19
CA LEU A 58 8.49 -8.05 12.30
C LEU A 58 7.64 -9.23 12.79
N ILE A 59 6.34 -8.99 12.84
CA ILE A 59 5.29 -9.99 13.12
C ILE A 59 4.52 -10.24 11.84
N GLU A 60 4.37 -11.50 11.45
CA GLU A 60 3.51 -11.88 10.33
C GLU A 60 2.05 -11.65 10.69
N LEU A 61 1.32 -10.90 9.85
CA LEU A 61 -0.11 -10.68 10.01
C LEU A 61 -0.92 -11.87 9.46
N GLU A 62 -2.15 -12.01 9.93
CA GLU A 62 -3.05 -13.06 9.46
C GLU A 62 -3.43 -12.80 7.98
N ARG A 63 -2.90 -13.62 7.06
CA ARG A 63 -3.17 -13.50 5.63
C ARG A 63 -4.45 -14.24 5.26
N ASN A 64 -5.38 -13.53 4.64
CA ASN A 64 -6.67 -14.07 4.19
C ASN A 64 -6.85 -13.86 2.69
N THR A 65 -7.21 -14.92 1.99
CA THR A 65 -7.70 -14.82 0.62
C THR A 65 -9.14 -14.32 0.63
N VAL A 66 -9.41 -13.32 -0.18
CA VAL A 66 -10.73 -12.67 -0.22
C VAL A 66 -11.73 -13.53 -0.98
N ALA A 67 -12.81 -13.93 -0.32
CA ALA A 67 -13.98 -14.49 -0.95
C ALA A 67 -15.12 -13.45 -0.95
N PHE A 68 -15.62 -13.14 -2.13
CA PHE A 68 -16.69 -12.16 -2.28
C PHE A 68 -18.06 -12.84 -2.26
N HIS A 69 -18.98 -12.26 -1.50
CA HIS A 69 -20.37 -12.70 -1.41
C HIS A 69 -21.32 -11.54 -1.65
N ALA A 70 -22.39 -11.81 -2.40
CA ALA A 70 -23.49 -10.86 -2.53
C ALA A 70 -24.51 -11.10 -1.41
N LYS A 71 -24.80 -10.05 -0.64
CA LYS A 71 -25.89 -10.03 0.35
C LYS A 71 -27.03 -9.20 -0.21
N THR A 72 -28.18 -9.83 -0.43
CA THR A 72 -29.37 -9.16 -0.97
C THR A 72 -30.43 -9.00 0.12
N LYS A 73 -31.03 -7.83 0.20
CA LYS A 73 -32.19 -7.56 1.04
C LYS A 73 -33.31 -7.01 0.15
N VAL A 74 -34.45 -7.67 0.17
CA VAL A 74 -35.65 -7.29 -0.57
C VAL A 74 -36.77 -6.98 0.39
N LEU A 75 -37.38 -5.81 0.24
CA LEU A 75 -38.57 -5.38 0.96
C LEU A 75 -39.58 -4.85 -0.07
N PRO A 76 -40.90 -4.79 0.22
CA PRO A 76 -41.86 -4.18 -0.67
C PRO A 76 -41.43 -2.77 -1.10
N GLY A 77 -41.26 -2.56 -2.40
CA GLY A 77 -40.84 -1.27 -2.98
C GLY A 77 -39.34 -0.92 -2.85
N TYR A 78 -38.53 -1.81 -2.26
CA TYR A 78 -37.09 -1.54 -2.06
C TYR A 78 -36.27 -2.83 -2.17
N ALA A 79 -35.13 -2.77 -2.85
CA ALA A 79 -34.14 -3.83 -2.89
C ALA A 79 -32.75 -3.24 -2.68
N SER A 80 -31.90 -3.94 -1.95
CA SER A 80 -30.49 -3.60 -1.83
C SER A 80 -29.60 -4.82 -2.00
N VAL A 81 -28.46 -4.62 -2.64
CA VAL A 81 -27.42 -5.62 -2.82
C VAL A 81 -26.12 -5.05 -2.28
N LYS A 82 -25.43 -5.83 -1.46
CA LYS A 82 -24.08 -5.50 -0.97
C LYS A 82 -23.13 -6.60 -1.40
N MET A 83 -22.03 -6.24 -2.03
CA MET A 83 -20.89 -7.14 -2.19
C MET A 83 -19.99 -6.99 -0.96
N VAL A 84 -19.75 -8.09 -0.29
CA VAL A 84 -18.90 -8.13 0.92
C VAL A 84 -17.78 -9.14 0.73
N ALA A 85 -16.62 -8.82 1.27
CA ALA A 85 -15.58 -9.80 1.55
C ALA A 85 -15.74 -10.30 2.98
N GLU A 86 -15.77 -11.61 3.17
CA GLU A 86 -16.01 -12.25 4.47
C GLU A 86 -14.82 -13.13 4.86
N PHE A 87 -14.43 -13.06 6.14
CA PHE A 87 -13.32 -13.80 6.73
C PHE A 87 -13.77 -14.49 8.03
N LYS A 88 -13.27 -15.69 8.28
CA LYS A 88 -13.45 -16.40 9.55
C LYS A 88 -12.09 -16.59 10.24
N PRO A 89 -12.04 -16.62 11.57
CA PRO A 89 -13.11 -16.38 12.54
C PRO A 89 -13.46 -14.89 12.72
N GLY A 90 -14.35 -14.58 13.66
CA GLY A 90 -14.79 -13.20 13.97
C GLY A 90 -13.71 -12.31 14.59
N LYS A 91 -12.58 -12.89 15.03
CA LYS A 91 -11.40 -12.18 15.53
C LYS A 91 -10.15 -12.65 14.81
N ALA A 92 -9.24 -11.74 14.52
CA ALA A 92 -7.92 -12.07 14.01
C ALA A 92 -7.07 -12.78 15.06
N SER A 93 -6.25 -13.73 14.63
CA SER A 93 -5.30 -14.43 15.49
C SER A 93 -4.17 -13.54 15.97
N VAL A 94 -3.79 -12.52 15.18
CA VAL A 94 -2.74 -11.57 15.50
C VAL A 94 -3.33 -10.34 16.16
N ARG A 95 -2.77 -9.96 17.32
CA ARG A 95 -3.19 -8.78 18.09
C ARG A 95 -2.07 -7.76 18.09
N MET A 96 -2.43 -6.51 17.83
CA MET A 96 -1.49 -5.39 17.74
C MET A 96 -1.89 -4.29 18.73
N PRO A 97 -0.94 -3.47 19.21
CA PRO A 97 -1.26 -2.32 20.05
C PRO A 97 -1.98 -1.21 19.26
N ALA A 98 -2.66 -0.32 19.98
CA ALA A 98 -3.40 0.79 19.37
C ALA A 98 -2.53 1.73 18.50
N ASN A 99 -1.25 1.85 18.83
CA ASN A 99 -0.24 2.63 18.10
C ASN A 99 0.64 1.77 17.19
N ALA A 100 0.09 0.65 16.69
CA ALA A 100 0.81 -0.28 15.84
C ALA A 100 1.42 0.39 14.60
N GLN A 101 2.61 -0.07 14.23
CA GLN A 101 3.26 0.25 12.98
C GLN A 101 3.34 -1.01 12.11
N PHE A 102 3.38 -0.79 10.80
CA PHE A 102 3.45 -1.90 9.86
C PHE A 102 4.53 -1.62 8.81
N ILE A 103 5.11 -2.67 8.27
CA ILE A 103 6.04 -2.59 7.15
C ILE A 103 5.42 -3.30 5.97
N VAL A 104 5.45 -2.66 4.80
CA VAL A 104 5.07 -3.27 3.53
C VAL A 104 6.24 -3.19 2.57
N ARG A 105 6.57 -4.31 1.93
CA ARG A 105 7.51 -4.29 0.81
C ARG A 105 6.80 -3.78 -0.43
N GLY A 106 7.28 -2.67 -0.99
CA GLY A 106 6.66 -1.95 -2.10
C GLY A 106 7.54 -1.90 -3.34
N ARG A 107 7.07 -1.17 -4.35
CA ARG A 107 7.86 -0.78 -5.53
C ARG A 107 8.18 0.70 -5.42
N SER A 108 9.45 1.06 -5.46
CA SER A 108 9.92 2.43 -5.29
C SER A 108 9.43 3.45 -6.34
N SER A 109 8.86 2.98 -7.44
CA SER A 109 8.37 3.84 -8.53
C SER A 109 6.87 4.18 -8.46
N VAL A 110 6.16 3.72 -7.43
CA VAL A 110 4.70 3.93 -7.30
C VAL A 110 4.42 4.55 -5.93
N ASP A 111 3.59 5.58 -5.93
CA ASP A 111 3.13 6.23 -4.69
C ASP A 111 2.38 5.22 -3.80
N PRO A 112 2.88 4.93 -2.59
CA PRO A 112 2.26 3.97 -1.68
C PRO A 112 0.84 4.38 -1.25
N MET A 113 0.53 5.68 -1.20
CA MET A 113 -0.81 6.17 -0.88
C MET A 113 -1.86 5.76 -1.91
N SER A 114 -1.45 5.59 -3.17
CA SER A 114 -2.34 5.13 -4.24
C SER A 114 -2.54 3.61 -4.24
N LEU A 115 -1.60 2.86 -3.64
CA LEU A 115 -1.57 1.40 -3.68
C LEU A 115 -2.19 0.74 -2.45
N TYR A 116 -1.93 1.28 -1.26
CA TYR A 116 -2.22 0.58 -0.01
C TYR A 116 -3.29 1.29 0.80
N GLN A 117 -4.03 0.50 1.57
CA GLN A 117 -5.05 1.01 2.47
C GLN A 117 -5.12 0.19 3.76
N LEU A 118 -5.47 0.86 4.84
CA LEU A 118 -5.88 0.26 6.11
C LEU A 118 -7.38 0.48 6.28
N ARG A 119 -8.12 -0.56 6.67
CA ARG A 119 -9.57 -0.49 6.83
C ARG A 119 -10.01 -1.16 8.12
N VAL A 120 -11.06 -0.62 8.73
CA VAL A 120 -11.77 -1.29 9.81
C VAL A 120 -12.69 -2.37 9.25
N LEU A 121 -12.75 -3.52 9.91
CA LEU A 121 -13.64 -4.63 9.58
C LEU A 121 -14.87 -4.61 10.49
N LYS A 122 -16.04 -4.88 9.93
CA LYS A 122 -17.23 -5.18 10.71
C LYS A 122 -17.09 -6.58 11.27
N SER A 123 -17.01 -6.70 12.59
CA SER A 123 -16.83 -7.98 13.28
C SER A 123 -18.13 -8.46 13.91
N SER A 124 -18.38 -9.75 13.84
CA SER A 124 -19.42 -10.48 14.55
C SER A 124 -18.79 -11.68 15.26
N LYS A 125 -19.62 -12.51 15.94
CA LYS A 125 -19.13 -13.64 16.75
C LYS A 125 -18.24 -14.60 15.95
N ASP A 126 -18.60 -14.88 14.69
CA ASP A 126 -18.03 -15.93 13.86
C ASP A 126 -17.32 -15.43 12.59
N ARG A 127 -17.43 -14.14 12.27
CA ARG A 127 -16.89 -13.59 11.04
C ARG A 127 -16.52 -12.12 11.14
N ARG A 128 -15.64 -11.70 10.24
CA ARG A 128 -15.31 -10.32 9.92
C ARG A 128 -15.70 -10.03 8.48
N GLU A 129 -16.17 -8.84 8.18
CA GLU A 129 -16.56 -8.47 6.83
C GLU A 129 -16.17 -7.03 6.48
N ILE A 130 -15.96 -6.81 5.19
CA ILE A 130 -15.74 -5.50 4.61
C ILE A 130 -16.70 -5.31 3.43
N VAL A 131 -17.40 -4.20 3.40
CA VAL A 131 -18.29 -3.86 2.28
C VAL A 131 -17.45 -3.27 1.15
N ILE A 132 -17.56 -3.85 -0.04
CA ILE A 132 -16.85 -3.40 -1.24
C ILE A 132 -17.75 -2.52 -2.10
N THR A 133 -18.98 -2.96 -2.32
CA THR A 133 -19.96 -2.24 -3.15
C THR A 133 -21.32 -2.37 -2.54
N GLN A 134 -22.10 -1.31 -2.61
CA GLN A 134 -23.50 -1.31 -2.21
C GLN A 134 -24.35 -0.73 -3.33
N GLY A 135 -25.38 -1.46 -3.73
CA GLY A 135 -26.43 -0.99 -4.64
C GLY A 135 -27.79 -0.97 -3.96
N HIS A 136 -28.67 -0.09 -4.39
CA HIS A 136 -30.04 -0.05 -3.95
C HIS A 136 -30.96 0.28 -5.13
N GLY A 137 -32.17 -0.26 -5.08
CA GLY A 137 -33.22 0.02 -6.06
C GLY A 137 -34.56 0.22 -5.38
N THR A 138 -35.37 1.10 -5.95
CA THR A 138 -36.76 1.32 -5.57
C THR A 138 -37.63 1.22 -6.81
N VAL A 139 -38.94 1.22 -6.64
CA VAL A 139 -39.90 1.25 -7.78
C VAL A 139 -39.77 2.52 -8.64
N PHE A 140 -39.07 3.55 -8.13
CA PHE A 140 -38.85 4.83 -8.84
C PHE A 140 -37.44 4.97 -9.40
N GLY A 141 -36.58 3.97 -9.24
CA GLY A 141 -35.20 3.98 -9.72
C GLY A 141 -34.23 3.36 -8.70
N GLY A 142 -32.97 3.25 -9.09
CA GLY A 142 -31.90 2.67 -8.27
C GLY A 142 -30.56 3.27 -8.59
N GLY A 143 -29.58 3.01 -7.71
CA GLY A 143 -28.20 3.40 -7.87
C GLY A 143 -27.27 2.37 -7.25
N ALA A 144 -26.03 2.34 -7.70
CA ALA A 144 -24.94 1.59 -7.08
C ALA A 144 -23.83 2.55 -6.64
N THR A 145 -23.34 2.38 -5.43
CA THR A 145 -22.22 3.14 -4.91
C THR A 145 -21.07 2.18 -4.64
N LEU A 146 -19.92 2.47 -5.22
CA LEU A 146 -18.67 1.78 -4.85
C LEU A 146 -18.16 2.37 -3.56
N SER A 147 -18.17 1.58 -2.50
CA SER A 147 -17.71 1.99 -1.16
C SER A 147 -16.26 1.57 -0.92
N MET A 148 -15.38 1.86 -1.88
CA MET A 148 -13.97 1.47 -1.77
C MET A 148 -13.24 2.08 -0.57
N ASP A 149 -13.73 3.22 -0.08
CA ASP A 149 -13.16 3.91 1.07
C ASP A 149 -14.01 3.76 2.34
N GLU A 150 -15.10 2.99 2.33
CA GLU A 150 -15.88 2.74 3.55
C GLU A 150 -15.00 2.03 4.59
N GLY A 151 -14.85 2.67 5.76
CA GLY A 151 -13.99 2.17 6.82
C GLY A 151 -12.49 2.36 6.58
N ALA A 152 -12.09 3.15 5.59
CA ALA A 152 -10.69 3.52 5.40
C ALA A 152 -10.18 4.36 6.58
N ILE A 153 -8.96 4.08 7.00
CA ILE A 153 -8.27 4.77 8.09
C ILE A 153 -7.12 5.56 7.49
N ALA A 154 -6.98 6.81 7.91
CA ALA A 154 -5.88 7.66 7.48
C ALA A 154 -4.55 7.10 7.98
N ILE A 155 -3.60 6.95 7.06
CA ILE A 155 -2.27 6.39 7.31
C ILE A 155 -1.21 7.27 6.66
N ARG A 156 0.00 7.24 7.24
CA ARG A 156 1.20 7.87 6.69
C ARG A 156 2.18 6.82 6.25
N PHE A 157 2.96 7.16 5.23
CA PHE A 157 4.04 6.32 4.72
C PHE A 157 5.38 7.03 4.91
N GLU A 158 6.39 6.27 5.32
CA GLU A 158 7.77 6.68 5.43
C GLU A 158 8.64 5.61 4.76
N ASP A 159 9.71 6.03 4.09
CA ASP A 159 10.66 5.08 3.52
C ASP A 159 11.26 4.20 4.63
N TYR A 160 11.41 2.91 4.35
CA TYR A 160 11.92 1.93 5.28
C TYR A 160 12.81 0.89 4.58
N GLY A 161 14.05 0.78 5.03
CA GLY A 161 15.01 -0.13 4.38
C GLY A 161 15.31 0.25 2.94
N SER A 162 15.46 -0.75 2.08
CA SER A 162 15.85 -0.55 0.68
C SER A 162 14.67 -0.51 -0.29
N SER A 163 13.56 -1.16 0.03
CA SER A 163 12.41 -1.31 -0.88
C SER A 163 11.07 -1.47 -0.15
N SER A 164 10.98 -0.94 1.05
CA SER A 164 9.78 -1.04 1.89
C SER A 164 9.32 0.33 2.36
N TYR A 165 8.08 0.37 2.84
CA TYR A 165 7.48 1.53 3.48
C TYR A 165 7.02 1.17 4.88
N ARG A 166 7.24 2.08 5.83
CA ARG A 166 6.60 2.05 7.14
C ARG A 166 5.24 2.70 7.03
N ILE A 167 4.22 2.02 7.52
CA ILE A 167 2.84 2.50 7.60
C ILE A 167 2.53 2.82 9.05
N THR A 168 2.09 4.04 9.32
CA THR A 168 1.66 4.47 10.65
C THR A 168 0.25 5.07 10.55
N PRO A 169 -0.75 4.56 11.29
CA PRO A 169 -2.04 5.22 11.41
C PRO A 169 -1.87 6.64 11.96
N GLU A 170 -2.61 7.61 11.44
CA GLU A 170 -2.53 9.01 11.92
C GLU A 170 -3.00 9.18 13.36
N HIS A 171 -3.91 8.31 13.80
CA HIS A 171 -4.42 8.27 15.15
C HIS A 171 -4.34 6.86 15.72
N PRO A 172 -4.23 6.69 17.05
CA PRO A 172 -4.31 5.39 17.69
C PRO A 172 -5.57 4.65 17.26
N LEU A 173 -5.42 3.36 16.91
CA LEU A 173 -6.54 2.53 16.48
C LEU A 173 -7.44 2.17 17.66
N PRO A 174 -8.76 2.44 17.61
CA PRO A 174 -9.69 1.94 18.60
C PRO A 174 -9.67 0.40 18.67
N PRO A 175 -10.14 -0.20 19.78
CA PRO A 175 -10.37 -1.64 19.83
C PRO A 175 -11.28 -2.12 18.69
N GLY A 176 -10.81 -3.12 17.93
CA GLY A 176 -11.52 -3.58 16.72
C GLY A 176 -10.72 -4.55 15.89
N GLU A 177 -11.28 -4.90 14.75
CA GLU A 177 -10.66 -5.76 13.74
C GLU A 177 -10.32 -4.92 12.50
N TYR A 178 -9.17 -5.19 11.91
CA TYR A 178 -8.58 -4.37 10.85
C TYR A 178 -7.98 -5.22 9.75
N ALA A 179 -7.85 -4.64 8.56
CA ALA A 179 -7.15 -5.24 7.45
C ALA A 179 -6.28 -4.22 6.69
N LEU A 180 -5.08 -4.62 6.36
CA LEU A 180 -4.20 -3.97 5.39
C LEU A 180 -4.28 -4.71 4.06
N GLY A 181 -4.22 -3.98 2.96
CA GLY A 181 -4.24 -4.57 1.63
C GLY A 181 -4.04 -3.55 0.52
N LEU A 182 -4.10 -4.04 -0.71
CA LEU A 182 -4.11 -3.17 -1.87
C LEU A 182 -5.43 -2.40 -1.96
N ARG A 183 -5.35 -1.14 -2.40
CA ARG A 183 -6.54 -0.33 -2.71
C ARG A 183 -7.28 -0.97 -3.89
N GLY A 184 -8.59 -1.03 -3.80
CA GLY A 184 -9.42 -1.72 -4.78
C GLY A 184 -9.73 -3.17 -4.37
N MET A 185 -9.92 -4.05 -5.35
CA MET A 185 -10.24 -5.46 -5.13
C MET A 185 -8.98 -6.32 -5.14
N GLY A 186 -8.14 -6.17 -4.12
CA GLY A 186 -7.02 -7.09 -3.91
C GLY A 186 -7.53 -8.51 -3.56
N SER A 187 -6.81 -9.54 -4.01
CA SER A 187 -7.14 -10.94 -3.71
C SER A 187 -6.76 -11.36 -2.29
N GLU A 188 -6.01 -10.54 -1.58
CA GLU A 188 -5.47 -10.85 -0.26
C GLU A 188 -5.57 -9.66 0.68
N LEU A 189 -5.88 -9.95 1.93
CA LEU A 189 -5.88 -9.01 3.03
C LEU A 189 -5.08 -9.56 4.21
N TYR A 190 -4.38 -8.66 4.89
CA TYR A 190 -3.57 -8.94 6.06
C TYR A 190 -4.30 -8.39 7.28
N CYS A 191 -4.87 -9.30 8.07
CA CYS A 191 -5.77 -8.99 9.16
C CYS A 191 -5.06 -8.98 10.50
N PHE A 192 -5.52 -8.09 11.38
CA PHE A 192 -5.12 -8.03 12.78
C PHE A 192 -6.23 -7.41 13.62
N GLY A 193 -6.13 -7.57 14.92
CA GLY A 193 -7.06 -6.92 15.85
C GLY A 193 -6.33 -6.05 16.86
N VAL A 194 -7.05 -5.08 17.44
CA VAL A 194 -6.61 -4.27 18.57
C VAL A 194 -7.54 -4.58 19.73
N ASP A 195 -6.96 -4.95 20.88
CA ASP A 195 -7.71 -5.24 22.11
C ASP A 195 -8.00 -3.96 22.92
N ARG A 196 -8.88 -4.09 23.89
CA ARG A 196 -9.23 -3.03 24.84
C ARG A 196 -8.15 -2.86 25.89
#